data_b993d370d7285f3225a3d50364c9b801
#
_entry.id   b993d370d7285f3225a3d50364c9b801
#
_cell.length_a   1.000
_cell.length_b   1.000
_cell.length_c   1.000
_cell.angle_alpha   90.00
_cell.angle_beta   90.00
_cell.angle_gamma   90.00
#
_symmetry.space_group_name_H-M   'P 1'
#
loop_
_entity.id
_entity.type
_entity.pdbx_description
1 polymer ?
#
loop_
_entity_poly.entity_id
_entity_poly.type
_entity_poly.pdbx_seq_one_letter_code
_entity_poly.pdbx_strand_id
1 'polypeptide(L)'
;MDTLATLLSVCNAGGRIIFISSTGGRAPVLMEGAYCASKTAIETLADVLRVELRPWHIDVSIVAPGPTDTGPWREIQSMFTDMEHSMSATHRQLYRQHVRGMLKLVGTLQPRTVPPDVVAKVVEQALTARRPRARYAAGTQARAMLTMNAVLPTRVNDAVGARLLGLR
;
A
#
# COMPACT_ATOMS: atom_id res chain seq x y z
N MET A 1 -25.25 -0.13 -5.53
CA MET A 1 -25.76 1.24 -5.78
C MET A 1 -26.04 2.00 -4.49
N ASP A 2 -26.37 1.36 -3.39
CA ASP A 2 -26.77 2.01 -2.14
C ASP A 2 -25.63 2.73 -1.38
N THR A 3 -24.40 2.28 -1.51
CA THR A 3 -23.25 2.89 -0.81
C THR A 3 -22.96 4.31 -1.31
N LEU A 4 -23.10 4.54 -2.63
CA LEU A 4 -22.90 5.87 -3.22
C LEU A 4 -24.01 6.84 -2.80
N ALA A 5 -25.26 6.37 -2.82
CA ALA A 5 -26.41 7.15 -2.36
C ALA A 5 -26.31 7.50 -0.88
N THR A 6 -25.84 6.58 -0.04
CA THR A 6 -25.57 6.85 1.38
C THR A 6 -24.46 7.87 1.58
N LEU A 7 -23.35 7.75 0.84
CA LEU A 7 -22.26 8.73 0.87
C LEU A 7 -22.71 10.12 0.43
N LEU A 8 -23.52 10.20 -0.63
CA LEU A 8 -24.09 11.45 -1.13
C LEU A 8 -25.07 12.10 -0.14
N SER A 9 -25.86 11.30 0.58
CA SER A 9 -26.79 11.81 1.59
C SER A 9 -26.09 12.44 2.80
N VAL A 10 -24.87 11.97 3.12
CA VAL A 10 -24.06 12.50 4.23
C VAL A 10 -23.27 13.76 3.81
N CYS A 11 -23.03 13.95 2.52
CA CYS A 11 -22.16 15.01 2.00
C CYS A 11 -22.94 16.15 1.31
N ASN A 12 -24.07 16.59 1.86
CA ASN A 12 -24.96 17.60 1.25
C ASN A 12 -24.34 18.98 0.98
N ALA A 13 -23.11 19.26 1.40
CA ALA A 13 -22.47 20.57 1.24
C ALA A 13 -21.00 20.49 0.82
N GLY A 14 -20.62 19.43 0.11
CA GLY A 14 -19.22 19.13 -0.14
C GLY A 14 -18.61 18.28 0.99
N GLY A 15 -17.56 17.55 0.68
CA GLY A 15 -16.95 16.65 1.65
C GLY A 15 -15.63 16.07 1.16
N ARG A 16 -15.05 15.16 1.95
CA ARG A 16 -13.80 14.49 1.59
C ARG A 16 -13.86 13.01 1.90
N ILE A 17 -13.42 12.20 0.95
CA ILE A 17 -13.24 10.78 1.11
C ILE A 17 -11.74 10.48 1.06
N ILE A 18 -11.21 9.87 2.11
CA ILE A 18 -9.82 9.47 2.18
C ILE A 18 -9.73 7.96 2.18
N PHE A 19 -9.17 7.40 1.12
CA PHE A 19 -8.85 5.99 1.05
C PHE A 19 -7.46 5.71 1.62
N ILE A 20 -7.37 4.78 2.56
CA ILE A 20 -6.08 4.30 3.07
C ILE A 20 -5.67 3.09 2.24
N SER A 21 -4.79 3.34 1.26
CA SER A 21 -4.18 2.32 0.43
C SER A 21 -2.87 1.82 1.04
N SER A 22 -1.88 1.58 0.24
CA SER A 22 -0.51 1.19 0.58
C SER A 22 0.41 1.54 -0.58
N THR A 23 1.71 1.60 -0.33
CA THR A 23 2.70 1.57 -1.43
C THR A 23 2.51 0.35 -2.32
N GLY A 24 2.08 -0.80 -1.76
CA GLY A 24 1.77 -2.03 -2.50
C GLY A 24 0.65 -1.91 -3.53
N GLY A 25 -0.19 -0.86 -3.46
CA GLY A 25 -1.21 -0.59 -4.46
C GLY A 25 -0.65 -0.10 -5.81
N ARG A 26 0.60 0.35 -5.85
CA ARG A 26 1.26 0.85 -7.08
C ARG A 26 2.68 0.34 -7.27
N ALA A 27 3.37 -0.04 -6.21
CA ALA A 27 4.68 -0.67 -6.22
C ALA A 27 4.52 -2.08 -5.62
N PRO A 28 4.26 -3.11 -6.46
CA PRO A 28 3.95 -4.45 -5.98
C PRO A 28 5.05 -5.02 -5.10
N VAL A 29 4.64 -5.67 -4.01
CA VAL A 29 5.52 -6.37 -3.09
C VAL A 29 5.47 -7.84 -3.40
N LEU A 30 6.64 -8.46 -3.54
CA LEU A 30 6.76 -9.88 -3.84
C LEU A 30 6.16 -10.72 -2.70
N MET A 31 5.53 -11.85 -3.06
CA MET A 31 4.78 -12.75 -2.18
C MET A 31 3.49 -12.17 -1.57
N GLU A 32 3.16 -10.91 -1.83
CA GLU A 32 1.94 -10.24 -1.35
C GLU A 32 0.95 -9.93 -2.48
N GLY A 33 0.90 -10.76 -3.52
CA GLY A 33 0.10 -10.49 -4.73
C GLY A 33 -1.37 -10.21 -4.46
N ALA A 34 -2.03 -10.99 -3.60
CA ALA A 34 -3.44 -10.79 -3.25
C ALA A 34 -3.66 -9.46 -2.49
N TYR A 35 -2.76 -9.13 -1.55
CA TYR A 35 -2.77 -7.83 -0.86
C TYR A 35 -2.59 -6.67 -1.84
N CYS A 36 -1.57 -6.74 -2.69
CA CYS A 36 -1.30 -5.71 -3.70
C CYS A 36 -2.50 -5.52 -4.64
N ALA A 37 -3.11 -6.62 -5.12
CA ALA A 37 -4.30 -6.57 -5.94
C ALA A 37 -5.47 -5.86 -5.24
N SER A 38 -5.70 -6.15 -3.96
CA SER A 38 -6.74 -5.48 -3.16
C SER A 38 -6.50 -3.98 -3.05
N LYS A 39 -5.24 -3.56 -2.83
CA LYS A 39 -4.87 -2.14 -2.72
C LYS A 39 -4.93 -1.43 -4.07
N THR A 40 -4.56 -2.11 -5.17
CA THR A 40 -4.73 -1.58 -6.53
C THR A 40 -6.21 -1.35 -6.86
N ALA A 41 -7.11 -2.27 -6.45
CA ALA A 41 -8.54 -2.10 -6.61
C ALA A 41 -9.07 -0.85 -5.89
N ILE A 42 -8.61 -0.59 -4.66
CA ILE A 42 -8.92 0.63 -3.89
C ILE A 42 -8.43 1.88 -4.63
N GLU A 43 -7.23 1.86 -5.20
CA GLU A 43 -6.68 2.99 -5.96
C GLU A 43 -7.52 3.30 -7.20
N THR A 44 -7.90 2.26 -7.95
CA THR A 44 -8.75 2.38 -9.13
C THR A 44 -10.12 2.94 -8.76
N LEU A 45 -10.75 2.40 -7.71
CA LEU A 45 -12.04 2.90 -7.21
C LEU A 45 -11.96 4.38 -6.82
N ALA A 46 -10.92 4.78 -6.10
CA ALA A 46 -10.72 6.17 -5.71
C ALA A 46 -10.52 7.10 -6.92
N ASP A 47 -9.83 6.63 -7.98
CA ASP A 47 -9.65 7.41 -9.21
C ASP A 47 -10.97 7.63 -9.95
N VAL A 48 -11.82 6.62 -10.02
CA VAL A 48 -13.18 6.71 -10.61
C VAL A 48 -14.05 7.67 -9.79
N LEU A 49 -14.15 7.44 -8.48
CA LEU A 49 -14.96 8.27 -7.58
C LEU A 49 -14.53 9.74 -7.56
N ARG A 50 -13.24 10.02 -7.72
CA ARG A 50 -12.73 11.40 -7.80
C ARG A 50 -13.34 12.19 -8.95
N VAL A 51 -13.64 11.54 -10.06
CA VAL A 51 -14.27 12.15 -11.23
C VAL A 51 -15.78 12.20 -11.06
N GLU A 52 -16.37 11.10 -10.64
CA GLU A 52 -17.82 10.95 -10.50
C GLU A 52 -18.41 11.90 -9.45
N LEU A 53 -17.68 12.14 -8.33
CA LEU A 53 -18.15 12.95 -7.21
C LEU A 53 -17.90 14.47 -7.35
N ARG A 54 -17.22 14.89 -8.43
CA ARG A 54 -16.94 16.33 -8.69
C ARG A 54 -18.19 17.23 -8.71
N PRO A 55 -19.34 16.81 -9.30
CA PRO A 55 -20.54 17.64 -9.31
C PRO A 55 -21.07 18.00 -7.91
N TRP A 56 -20.75 17.16 -6.91
CA TRP A 56 -21.16 17.37 -5.50
C TRP A 56 -20.06 18.00 -4.65
N HIS A 57 -18.96 18.50 -5.26
CA HIS A 57 -17.82 19.09 -4.57
C HIS A 57 -17.21 18.18 -3.50
N ILE A 58 -17.21 16.87 -3.75
CA ILE A 58 -16.58 15.88 -2.87
C ILE A 58 -15.19 15.56 -3.41
N ASP A 59 -14.18 15.88 -2.61
CA ASP A 59 -12.78 15.57 -2.92
C ASP A 59 -12.45 14.11 -2.52
N VAL A 60 -11.79 13.38 -3.40
CA VAL A 60 -11.33 12.02 -3.12
C VAL A 60 -9.81 11.96 -3.16
N SER A 61 -9.21 11.54 -2.07
CA SER A 61 -7.77 11.41 -1.91
C SER A 61 -7.37 10.00 -1.47
N ILE A 62 -6.17 9.60 -1.83
CA ILE A 62 -5.56 8.34 -1.40
C ILE A 62 -4.35 8.68 -0.52
N VAL A 63 -4.27 8.05 0.64
CA VAL A 63 -3.06 8.01 1.46
C VAL A 63 -2.44 6.64 1.28
N ALA A 64 -1.17 6.59 0.84
CA ALA A 64 -0.40 5.38 0.63
C ALA A 64 0.75 5.29 1.64
N PRO A 65 0.56 4.61 2.77
CA PRO A 65 1.62 4.33 3.71
C PRO A 65 2.65 3.35 3.14
N GLY A 66 3.92 3.54 3.53
CA GLY A 66 4.93 2.49 3.47
C GLY A 66 4.90 1.61 4.72
N PRO A 67 5.99 0.89 5.01
CA PRO A 67 6.14 0.13 6.24
C PRO A 67 5.89 1.00 7.47
N THR A 68 4.86 0.66 8.24
CA THR A 68 4.40 1.44 9.40
C THR A 68 4.43 0.55 10.64
N ASP A 69 4.93 1.04 11.76
CA ASP A 69 5.04 0.30 13.02
C ASP A 69 3.66 0.03 13.64
N THR A 70 3.01 -1.02 13.15
CA THR A 70 1.68 -1.48 13.58
C THR A 70 1.73 -2.97 13.92
N GLY A 71 0.68 -3.48 14.58
CA GLY A 71 0.56 -4.90 14.93
C GLY A 71 0.89 -5.85 13.77
N PRO A 72 0.18 -5.76 12.62
CA PRO A 72 0.46 -6.62 11.47
C PRO A 72 1.90 -6.55 10.96
N TRP A 73 2.54 -5.38 11.02
CA TRP A 73 3.94 -5.26 10.61
C TRP A 73 4.91 -5.87 11.62
N ARG A 74 4.61 -5.80 12.91
CA ARG A 74 5.43 -6.44 13.97
C ARG A 74 5.34 -7.95 13.91
N GLU A 75 4.21 -8.49 13.47
CA GLU A 75 3.91 -9.92 13.38
C GLU A 75 4.28 -10.53 12.02
N ILE A 76 4.71 -9.72 11.04
CA ILE A 76 4.92 -10.18 9.67
C ILE A 76 5.98 -11.31 9.57
N GLN A 77 6.97 -11.32 10.44
CA GLN A 77 7.98 -12.38 10.46
C GLN A 77 7.39 -13.71 10.93
N SER A 78 6.57 -13.71 12.00
CA SER A 78 5.88 -14.92 12.46
C SER A 78 4.89 -15.41 11.42
N MET A 79 4.15 -14.52 10.76
CA MET A 79 3.23 -14.87 9.68
C MET A 79 3.94 -15.62 8.53
N PHE A 80 5.12 -15.16 8.10
CA PHE A 80 5.90 -15.87 7.08
C PHE A 80 6.44 -17.21 7.57
N THR A 81 6.82 -17.30 8.84
CA THR A 81 7.28 -18.55 9.45
C THR A 81 6.14 -19.57 9.55
N ASP A 82 4.96 -19.15 9.99
CA ASP A 82 3.76 -19.98 10.09
C ASP A 82 3.29 -20.45 8.71
N MET A 83 3.34 -19.56 7.72
CA MET A 83 3.07 -19.89 6.33
C MET A 83 4.04 -20.97 5.82
N GLU A 84 5.34 -20.85 6.10
CA GLU A 84 6.34 -21.86 5.70
C GLU A 84 6.07 -23.20 6.37
N HIS A 85 5.68 -23.22 7.66
CA HIS A 85 5.33 -24.44 8.38
C HIS A 85 4.07 -25.11 7.83
N SER A 86 3.08 -24.34 7.38
CA SER A 86 1.84 -24.86 6.80
C SER A 86 2.00 -25.43 5.38
N MET A 87 3.12 -25.13 4.69
CA MET A 87 3.38 -25.61 3.35
C MET A 87 3.70 -27.12 3.33
N SER A 88 3.24 -27.83 2.28
CA SER A 88 3.71 -29.17 1.96
C SER A 88 5.23 -29.19 1.74
N ALA A 89 5.88 -30.35 1.91
CA ALA A 89 7.33 -30.47 1.69
C ALA A 89 7.76 -29.98 0.30
N THR A 90 6.98 -30.29 -0.72
CA THR A 90 7.23 -29.84 -2.12
C THR A 90 7.13 -28.33 -2.26
N HIS A 91 6.06 -27.72 -1.73
CA HIS A 91 5.91 -26.26 -1.80
C HIS A 91 6.99 -25.54 -1.00
N ARG A 92 7.34 -26.05 0.18
CA ARG A 92 8.42 -25.51 1.01
C ARG A 92 9.77 -25.53 0.28
N GLN A 93 10.05 -26.58 -0.48
CA GLN A 93 11.26 -26.67 -1.29
C GLN A 93 11.26 -25.64 -2.43
N LEU A 94 10.14 -25.50 -3.15
CA LEU A 94 10.00 -24.55 -4.26
C LEU A 94 10.12 -23.10 -3.79
N TYR A 95 9.48 -22.75 -2.66
CA TYR A 95 9.43 -21.37 -2.17
C TYR A 95 10.50 -21.00 -1.15
N ARG A 96 11.40 -21.94 -0.79
CA ARG A 96 12.43 -21.74 0.23
C ARG A 96 13.23 -20.46 0.05
N GLN A 97 13.66 -20.17 -1.17
CA GLN A 97 14.48 -18.99 -1.47
C GLN A 97 13.65 -17.70 -1.34
N HIS A 98 12.39 -17.73 -1.79
CA HIS A 98 11.47 -16.61 -1.71
C HIS A 98 11.17 -16.23 -0.26
N VAL A 99 10.82 -17.20 0.58
CA VAL A 99 10.54 -16.98 2.01
C VAL A 99 11.76 -16.43 2.73
N ARG A 100 12.94 -17.01 2.52
CA ARG A 100 14.20 -16.52 3.12
C ARG A 100 14.52 -15.09 2.67
N GLY A 101 14.36 -14.80 1.38
CA GLY A 101 14.57 -13.46 0.84
C GLY A 101 13.63 -12.45 1.46
N MET A 102 12.34 -12.82 1.61
CA MET A 102 11.32 -11.96 2.22
C MET A 102 11.60 -11.71 3.70
N LEU A 103 11.93 -12.74 4.48
CA LEU A 103 12.31 -12.59 5.89
C LEU A 103 13.51 -11.66 6.07
N LYS A 104 14.52 -11.78 5.21
CA LYS A 104 15.68 -10.88 5.19
C LYS A 104 15.28 -9.43 4.87
N LEU A 105 14.43 -9.24 3.86
CA LEU A 105 13.93 -7.92 3.47
C LEU A 105 13.14 -7.28 4.60
N VAL A 106 12.21 -8.01 5.21
CA VAL A 106 11.42 -7.56 6.37
C VAL A 106 12.34 -7.17 7.51
N GLY A 107 13.32 -7.99 7.88
CA GLY A 107 14.29 -7.69 8.93
C GLY A 107 15.10 -6.40 8.64
N THR A 108 15.34 -6.10 7.37
CA THR A 108 16.03 -4.85 6.95
C THR A 108 15.11 -3.63 7.02
N LEU A 109 13.82 -3.81 6.74
CA LEU A 109 12.83 -2.73 6.72
C LEU A 109 12.25 -2.42 8.10
N GLN A 110 12.13 -3.41 8.98
CA GLN A 110 11.50 -3.30 10.28
C GLN A 110 12.08 -2.17 11.16
N PRO A 111 13.41 -1.97 11.26
CA PRO A 111 13.98 -0.84 12.00
C PRO A 111 13.71 0.54 11.36
N ARG A 112 13.19 0.54 10.13
CA ARG A 112 12.94 1.76 9.34
C ARG A 112 11.46 2.06 9.16
N THR A 113 10.59 1.34 9.86
CA THR A 113 9.15 1.62 9.88
C THR A 113 8.88 3.02 10.42
N VAL A 114 7.83 3.66 9.92
CA VAL A 114 7.41 4.95 10.43
C VAL A 114 6.36 4.77 11.54
N PRO A 115 6.34 5.63 12.58
CA PRO A 115 5.26 5.62 13.56
C PRO A 115 3.89 5.86 12.90
N PRO A 116 2.78 5.30 13.43
CA PRO A 116 1.43 5.55 12.95
C PRO A 116 1.07 7.03 12.86
N ASP A 117 1.60 7.86 13.76
CA ASP A 117 1.40 9.31 13.79
C ASP A 117 1.83 10.00 12.49
N VAL A 118 2.84 9.46 11.80
CA VAL A 118 3.26 9.98 10.48
C VAL A 118 2.14 9.81 9.46
N VAL A 119 1.46 8.66 9.51
CA VAL A 119 0.30 8.39 8.63
C VAL A 119 -0.87 9.29 9.03
N ALA A 120 -1.16 9.41 10.32
CA ALA A 120 -2.24 10.25 10.85
C ALA A 120 -2.07 11.72 10.42
N LYS A 121 -0.87 12.28 10.51
CA LYS A 121 -0.57 13.64 10.04
C LYS A 121 -0.80 13.81 8.54
N VAL A 122 -0.51 12.79 7.74
CA VAL A 122 -0.77 12.84 6.30
C VAL A 122 -2.27 12.78 6.00
N VAL A 123 -3.03 12.00 6.76
CA VAL A 123 -4.50 11.97 6.68
C VAL A 123 -5.08 13.32 7.08
N GLU A 124 -4.63 13.90 8.18
CA GLU A 124 -5.02 15.25 8.62
C GLU A 124 -4.73 16.27 7.51
N GLN A 125 -3.54 16.24 6.91
CA GLN A 125 -3.20 17.12 5.79
C GLN A 125 -4.15 16.94 4.61
N ALA A 126 -4.54 15.71 4.27
CA ALA A 126 -5.49 15.44 3.19
C ALA A 126 -6.89 15.95 3.52
N LEU A 127 -7.29 15.89 4.80
CA LEU A 127 -8.58 16.37 5.29
C LEU A 127 -8.67 17.90 5.37
N THR A 128 -7.56 18.59 5.68
CA THR A 128 -7.56 20.02 5.97
C THR A 128 -7.04 20.91 4.85
N ALA A 129 -6.32 20.33 3.86
CA ALA A 129 -5.73 21.11 2.77
C ALA A 129 -6.80 21.87 1.97
N ARG A 130 -6.56 23.14 1.68
CA ARG A 130 -7.47 23.96 0.85
C ARG A 130 -7.71 23.36 -0.55
N ARG A 131 -6.69 22.72 -1.11
CA ARG A 131 -6.73 21.98 -2.38
C ARG A 131 -6.09 20.62 -2.16
N PRO A 132 -6.85 19.58 -1.81
CA PRO A 132 -6.29 18.29 -1.53
C PRO A 132 -5.67 17.66 -2.80
N ARG A 133 -4.58 16.96 -2.61
CA ARG A 133 -3.94 16.17 -3.69
C ARG A 133 -4.71 14.89 -3.89
N ALA A 134 -4.68 14.36 -5.11
CA ALA A 134 -5.25 13.04 -5.40
C ALA A 134 -4.54 11.91 -4.60
N ARG A 135 -3.22 12.07 -4.34
CA ARG A 135 -2.41 11.06 -3.64
C ARG A 135 -1.40 11.69 -2.69
N TYR A 136 -1.24 11.02 -1.55
CA TYR A 136 -0.25 11.33 -0.51
C TYR A 136 0.54 10.08 -0.17
N ALA A 137 1.86 10.16 -0.21
CA ALA A 137 2.74 9.12 0.31
C ALA A 137 3.08 9.43 1.78
N ALA A 138 2.84 8.50 2.68
CA ALA A 138 3.16 8.66 4.09
C ALA A 138 4.54 8.07 4.41
N GLY A 139 5.48 8.96 4.67
CA GLY A 139 6.88 8.64 4.92
C GLY A 139 7.78 8.80 3.69
N THR A 140 9.08 9.00 3.95
CA THR A 140 10.10 9.20 2.90
C THR A 140 10.31 7.95 2.06
N GLN A 141 10.29 6.77 2.70
CA GLN A 141 10.41 5.48 2.02
C GLN A 141 9.24 5.24 1.06
N ALA A 142 8.00 5.52 1.51
CA ALA A 142 6.82 5.40 0.66
C ALA A 142 6.96 6.26 -0.59
N ARG A 143 7.40 7.51 -0.42
CA ARG A 143 7.64 8.42 -1.55
C ARG A 143 8.70 7.90 -2.51
N ALA A 144 9.83 7.42 -1.98
CA ALA A 144 10.92 6.86 -2.79
C ALA A 144 10.45 5.63 -3.58
N MET A 145 9.76 4.68 -2.94
CA MET A 145 9.22 3.48 -3.60
C MET A 145 8.26 3.83 -4.74
N LEU A 146 7.30 4.69 -4.48
CA LEU A 146 6.31 5.09 -5.49
C LEU A 146 6.95 5.84 -6.65
N THR A 147 7.90 6.74 -6.38
CA THR A 147 8.63 7.47 -7.43
C THR A 147 9.48 6.51 -8.25
N MET A 148 10.22 5.62 -7.61
CA MET A 148 11.07 4.63 -8.29
C MET A 148 10.21 3.74 -9.20
N ASN A 149 9.10 3.22 -8.70
CA ASN A 149 8.20 2.38 -9.49
C ASN A 149 7.54 3.13 -10.67
N ALA A 150 7.30 4.43 -10.53
CA ALA A 150 6.70 5.24 -11.59
C ALA A 150 7.69 5.59 -12.73
N VAL A 151 8.99 5.68 -12.40
CA VAL A 151 10.03 6.14 -13.35
C VAL A 151 10.76 4.98 -14.00
N LEU A 152 10.99 3.88 -13.27
CA LEU A 152 11.74 2.75 -13.80
C LEU A 152 10.87 1.86 -14.71
N PRO A 153 11.42 1.37 -15.83
CA PRO A 153 10.76 0.36 -16.65
C PRO A 153 10.47 -0.91 -15.83
N THR A 154 9.38 -1.60 -16.15
CA THR A 154 8.93 -2.81 -15.43
C THR A 154 10.05 -3.84 -15.26
N ARG A 155 10.80 -4.14 -16.32
CA ARG A 155 11.91 -5.12 -16.26
C ARG A 155 13.01 -4.73 -15.27
N VAL A 156 13.24 -3.43 -15.07
CA VAL A 156 14.22 -2.93 -14.09
C VAL A 156 13.66 -3.09 -12.68
N ASN A 157 12.38 -2.76 -12.46
CA ASN A 157 11.72 -3.00 -11.18
C ASN A 157 11.73 -4.49 -10.81
N ASP A 158 11.42 -5.38 -11.77
CA ASP A 158 11.45 -6.83 -11.58
C ASP A 158 12.86 -7.30 -11.20
N ALA A 159 13.90 -6.83 -11.90
CA ALA A 159 15.29 -7.19 -11.60
C ALA A 159 15.72 -6.69 -10.20
N VAL A 160 15.32 -5.48 -9.81
CA VAL A 160 15.57 -4.95 -8.46
C VAL A 160 14.85 -5.79 -7.42
N GLY A 161 13.57 -6.11 -7.63
CA GLY A 161 12.78 -6.95 -6.73
C GLY A 161 13.38 -8.35 -6.57
N ALA A 162 13.72 -9.00 -7.67
CA ALA A 162 14.36 -10.31 -7.66
C ALA A 162 15.68 -10.27 -6.88
N ARG A 163 16.50 -9.25 -7.10
CA ARG A 163 17.79 -9.08 -6.41
C ARG A 163 17.63 -8.86 -4.90
N LEU A 164 16.62 -8.09 -4.49
CA LEU A 164 16.32 -7.86 -3.07
C LEU A 164 15.93 -9.14 -2.34
N LEU A 165 15.25 -10.07 -3.03
CA LEU A 165 14.94 -11.40 -2.50
C LEU A 165 16.06 -12.42 -2.71
N GLY A 166 17.17 -12.07 -3.36
CA GLY A 166 18.24 -12.99 -3.69
C GLY A 166 17.87 -14.01 -4.77
N LEU A 167 16.83 -13.75 -5.56
CA LEU A 167 16.44 -14.56 -6.71
C LEU A 167 17.39 -14.28 -7.88
N ARG A 168 17.77 -15.33 -8.61
CA ARG A 168 18.64 -15.24 -9.81
C ARG A 168 17.82 -15.37 -11.08
#